data_083b9436ec05cb2bd742de07b4133c22
#
_entry.id   083b9436ec05cb2bd742de07b4133c22
#
_cell.length_a   1.000
_cell.length_b   1.000
_cell.length_c   1.000
_cell.angle_alpha   90.00
_cell.angle_beta   90.00
_cell.angle_gamma   90.00
#
_symmetry.space_group_name_H-M   'P 1'
#
loop_
_entity.id
_entity.type
_entity.pdbx_description
1 polymer ?
#
loop_
_entity_poly.entity_id
_entity_poly.type
_entity_poly.pdbx_seq_one_letter_code
_entity_poly.pdbx_strand_id
1 'polypeptide(L)'
;TMMLAKAMGSRTIIVGRRERLQVAKKLGADFIVDYEKADDPVAAVRELTEGFGAHQVIECAGNATAYFEAVKMARKRGHVALISIPGDDGQEIAVKSMIMNQITVHGVRANPNCSRTVLNLMSQGAVDARGMITHTFPIDMIHEAFDTFINRKDGAVKVVIHPNGEEQEK
;
A
#
# COMPACT_ATOMS: atom_id res chain seq x y z
N THR A 1 -5.34 2.74 -1.00
CA THR A 1 -4.76 3.88 -0.26
C THR A 1 -4.19 4.93 -1.21
N MET A 2 -3.20 4.62 -2.09
CA MET A 2 -2.54 5.56 -3.00
C MET A 2 -3.54 6.40 -3.83
N MET A 3 -4.47 5.76 -4.53
CA MET A 3 -5.46 6.45 -5.37
C MET A 3 -6.30 7.45 -4.57
N LEU A 4 -6.69 7.09 -3.34
CA LEU A 4 -7.39 8.00 -2.44
C LEU A 4 -6.53 9.21 -2.06
N ALA A 5 -5.26 9.00 -1.70
CA ALA A 5 -4.34 10.09 -1.40
C ALA A 5 -4.17 11.05 -2.59
N LYS A 6 -4.08 10.50 -3.80
CA LYS A 6 -4.03 11.31 -5.02
C LYS A 6 -5.33 12.09 -5.27
N ALA A 7 -6.49 11.47 -5.09
CA ALA A 7 -7.78 12.15 -5.21
C ALA A 7 -7.91 13.31 -4.20
N MET A 8 -7.19 13.24 -3.08
CA MET A 8 -7.08 14.31 -2.09
C MET A 8 -5.96 15.32 -2.38
N GLY A 9 -5.30 15.23 -3.54
CA GLY A 9 -4.25 16.17 -3.97
C GLY A 9 -2.84 15.89 -3.42
N SER A 10 -2.61 14.72 -2.81
CA SER A 10 -1.29 14.39 -2.27
C SER A 10 -0.36 13.86 -3.38
N ARG A 11 0.92 14.25 -3.33
CA ARG A 11 1.98 13.52 -4.02
C ARG A 11 2.26 12.21 -3.30
N THR A 12 2.46 11.14 -4.05
CA THR A 12 2.57 9.78 -3.53
C THR A 12 3.91 9.15 -3.85
N ILE A 13 4.52 8.51 -2.86
CA ILE A 13 5.71 7.68 -3.01
C ILE A 13 5.30 6.25 -2.63
N ILE A 14 5.51 5.30 -3.52
CA ILE A 14 5.24 3.89 -3.26
C ILE A 14 6.57 3.16 -3.07
N VAL A 15 6.78 2.67 -1.85
CA VAL A 15 7.90 1.77 -1.54
C VAL A 15 7.40 0.34 -1.68
N GLY A 16 8.04 -0.45 -2.51
CA GLY A 16 7.60 -1.81 -2.79
C GLY A 16 8.63 -2.57 -3.62
N ARG A 17 8.18 -3.63 -4.28
CA ARG A 17 9.07 -4.45 -5.11
C ARG A 17 8.35 -5.06 -6.31
N ARG A 18 9.12 -5.37 -7.36
CA ARG A 18 8.71 -6.10 -8.55
C ARG A 18 7.50 -5.48 -9.25
N GLU A 19 6.62 -6.33 -9.78
CA GLU A 19 5.46 -5.94 -10.60
C GLU A 19 4.49 -5.00 -9.90
N ARG A 20 4.41 -5.05 -8.55
CA ARG A 20 3.57 -4.14 -7.76
C ARG A 20 3.94 -2.68 -7.98
N LEU A 21 5.23 -2.38 -8.17
CA LEU A 21 5.68 -1.02 -8.48
C LEU A 21 5.25 -0.59 -9.88
N GLN A 22 5.25 -1.53 -10.85
CA GLN A 22 4.77 -1.24 -12.20
C GLN A 22 3.26 -0.96 -12.20
N VAL A 23 2.49 -1.74 -11.44
CA VAL A 23 1.05 -1.49 -11.26
C VAL A 23 0.83 -0.13 -10.57
N ALA A 24 1.57 0.17 -9.51
CA ALA A 24 1.48 1.46 -8.82
C ALA A 24 1.78 2.63 -9.77
N LYS A 25 2.80 2.50 -10.61
CA LYS A 25 3.15 3.52 -11.63
C LYS A 25 2.05 3.70 -12.66
N LYS A 26 1.48 2.60 -13.19
CA LYS A 26 0.34 2.64 -14.12
C LYS A 26 -0.89 3.30 -13.49
N LEU A 27 -1.12 3.11 -12.20
CA LEU A 27 -2.21 3.72 -11.42
C LEU A 27 -1.89 5.15 -10.97
N GLY A 28 -0.79 5.73 -11.43
CA GLY A 28 -0.46 7.13 -11.26
C GLY A 28 0.33 7.46 -9.99
N ALA A 29 1.09 6.53 -9.40
CA ALA A 29 2.06 6.90 -8.37
C ALA A 29 3.05 7.95 -8.91
N ASP A 30 3.29 9.01 -8.14
CA ASP A 30 4.20 10.08 -8.57
C ASP A 30 5.65 9.61 -8.50
N PHE A 31 5.99 8.83 -7.47
CA PHE A 31 7.31 8.24 -7.29
C PHE A 31 7.20 6.78 -6.86
N ILE A 32 8.20 6.00 -7.23
CA ILE A 32 8.36 4.62 -6.79
C ILE A 32 9.77 4.43 -6.22
N VAL A 33 9.90 3.67 -5.14
CA VAL A 33 11.16 3.21 -4.56
C VAL A 33 11.15 1.69 -4.58
N ASP A 34 12.07 1.10 -5.32
CA ASP A 34 12.22 -0.36 -5.39
C ASP A 34 13.06 -0.82 -4.19
N TYR A 35 12.39 -1.49 -3.25
CA TYR A 35 12.99 -1.98 -2.01
C TYR A 35 14.12 -3.01 -2.25
N GLU A 36 14.08 -3.75 -3.36
CA GLU A 36 15.10 -4.75 -3.70
C GLU A 36 16.33 -4.12 -4.37
N LYS A 37 16.22 -2.87 -4.83
CA LYS A 37 17.29 -2.17 -5.56
C LYS A 37 17.88 -0.98 -4.80
N ALA A 38 17.11 -0.43 -3.86
CA ALA A 38 17.59 0.67 -3.03
C ALA A 38 18.47 0.13 -1.92
N ASP A 39 19.69 0.64 -1.80
CA ASP A 39 20.59 0.31 -0.67
C ASP A 39 19.98 0.74 0.66
N ASP A 40 19.28 1.86 0.68
CA ASP A 40 18.54 2.38 1.83
C ASP A 40 17.21 3.00 1.36
N PRO A 41 16.07 2.29 1.51
CA PRO A 41 14.75 2.80 1.14
C PRO A 41 14.34 4.05 1.91
N VAL A 42 14.80 4.21 3.16
CA VAL A 42 14.52 5.41 3.97
C VAL A 42 15.24 6.62 3.39
N ALA A 43 16.51 6.46 3.04
CA ALA A 43 17.30 7.52 2.39
C ALA A 43 16.68 7.92 1.05
N ALA A 44 16.23 6.95 0.23
CA ALA A 44 15.58 7.21 -1.04
C ALA A 44 14.29 8.03 -0.88
N VAL A 45 13.44 7.70 0.11
CA VAL A 45 12.23 8.48 0.41
C VAL A 45 12.58 9.89 0.88
N ARG A 46 13.64 10.04 1.70
CA ARG A 46 14.10 11.35 2.14
C ARG A 46 14.62 12.20 1.00
N GLU A 47 15.38 11.64 0.08
CA GLU A 47 15.84 12.33 -1.12
C GLU A 47 14.68 12.87 -1.96
N LEU A 48 13.66 12.03 -2.22
CA LEU A 48 12.44 12.41 -2.93
C LEU A 48 11.60 13.49 -2.22
N THR A 49 11.90 13.74 -0.95
CA THR A 49 11.22 14.72 -0.09
C THR A 49 12.18 15.83 0.39
N GLU A 50 13.25 16.09 -0.37
CA GLU A 50 14.22 17.17 -0.08
C GLU A 50 14.85 17.06 1.33
N GLY A 51 15.02 15.84 1.84
CA GLY A 51 15.56 15.53 3.16
C GLY A 51 14.55 15.60 4.30
N PHE A 52 13.34 16.15 4.08
CA PHE A 52 12.35 16.32 5.15
C PHE A 52 11.69 15.02 5.60
N GLY A 53 11.43 14.10 4.68
CA GLY A 53 10.59 12.92 4.88
C GLY A 53 9.12 13.15 4.52
N ALA A 54 8.33 12.09 4.53
CA ALA A 54 6.93 12.13 4.14
C ALA A 54 6.02 12.72 5.25
N HIS A 55 5.02 13.50 4.87
CA HIS A 55 4.03 14.06 5.80
C HIS A 55 3.23 12.98 6.50
N GLN A 56 2.83 11.97 5.71
CA GLN A 56 2.10 10.80 6.16
C GLN A 56 2.74 9.56 5.57
N VAL A 57 2.93 8.54 6.39
CA VAL A 57 3.41 7.23 5.98
C VAL A 57 2.34 6.21 6.31
N ILE A 58 2.04 5.32 5.40
CA ILE A 58 1.06 4.25 5.59
C ILE A 58 1.77 2.93 5.41
N GLU A 59 1.95 2.22 6.52
CA GLU A 59 2.60 0.93 6.55
C GLU A 59 1.57 -0.16 6.24
N CYS A 60 1.82 -0.95 5.18
CA CYS A 60 0.92 -1.99 4.67
C CYS A 60 1.64 -3.32 4.39
N ALA A 61 2.93 -3.45 4.72
CA ALA A 61 3.74 -4.61 4.38
C ALA A 61 3.75 -5.67 5.49
N GLY A 62 3.75 -5.25 6.76
CA GLY A 62 3.67 -6.12 7.91
C GLY A 62 4.90 -6.99 8.16
N ASN A 63 6.06 -6.63 7.60
CA ASN A 63 7.30 -7.34 7.84
C ASN A 63 8.13 -6.69 8.96
N ALA A 64 9.12 -7.41 9.48
CA ALA A 64 9.87 -7.01 10.66
C ALA A 64 10.54 -5.64 10.58
N THR A 65 10.98 -5.19 9.39
CA THR A 65 11.66 -3.90 9.21
C THR A 65 10.72 -2.77 8.86
N ALA A 66 9.54 -3.08 8.30
CA ALA A 66 8.64 -2.09 7.73
C ALA A 66 8.11 -1.08 8.77
N TYR A 67 7.86 -1.50 9.99
CA TYR A 67 7.40 -0.62 11.07
C TYR A 67 8.48 0.38 11.48
N PHE A 68 9.72 -0.11 11.61
CA PHE A 68 10.88 0.72 11.95
C PHE A 68 11.14 1.75 10.84
N GLU A 69 11.18 1.30 9.60
CA GLU A 69 11.44 2.14 8.42
C GLU A 69 10.33 3.16 8.18
N ALA A 70 9.06 2.79 8.38
CA ALA A 70 7.94 3.70 8.24
C ALA A 70 8.09 4.94 9.15
N VAL A 71 8.50 4.73 10.39
CA VAL A 71 8.78 5.84 11.31
C VAL A 71 9.96 6.67 10.83
N LYS A 72 11.01 6.05 10.30
CA LYS A 72 12.20 6.74 9.78
C LYS A 72 11.92 7.53 8.49
N MET A 73 10.96 7.10 7.69
CA MET A 73 10.53 7.80 6.47
C MET A 73 9.68 9.04 6.76
N ALA A 74 9.04 9.11 7.93
CA ALA A 74 8.20 10.23 8.31
C ALA A 74 9.02 11.50 8.60
N ARG A 75 8.49 12.67 8.22
CA ARG A 75 9.07 13.97 8.57
C ARG A 75 8.89 14.28 10.07
N LYS A 76 9.57 15.34 10.53
CA LYS A 76 9.27 15.93 11.85
C LYS A 76 7.78 16.29 11.92
N ARG A 77 7.14 15.94 13.04
CA ARG A 77 5.71 16.11 13.28
C ARG A 77 4.82 15.44 12.24
N GLY A 78 5.34 14.39 11.56
CA GLY A 78 4.60 13.58 10.62
C GLY A 78 3.73 12.53 11.31
N HIS A 79 2.94 11.83 10.50
CA HIS A 79 2.04 10.78 10.98
C HIS A 79 2.38 9.45 10.30
N VAL A 80 2.32 8.37 11.06
CA VAL A 80 2.48 7.01 10.56
C VAL A 80 1.22 6.22 10.90
N ALA A 81 0.56 5.64 9.90
CA ALA A 81 -0.57 4.74 10.09
C ALA A 81 -0.10 3.29 9.86
N LEU A 82 -0.23 2.46 10.88
CA LEU A 82 0.08 1.04 10.83
C LEU A 82 -1.21 0.28 10.51
N ILE A 83 -1.33 -0.23 9.28
CA ILE A 83 -2.54 -0.92 8.78
C ILE A 83 -2.32 -2.43 8.74
N SER A 84 -1.09 -2.88 8.50
CA SER A 84 -0.76 -4.28 8.49
C SER A 84 -0.82 -4.89 9.88
N ILE A 85 -1.15 -6.17 9.93
CA ILE A 85 -1.17 -6.94 11.19
C ILE A 85 0.02 -7.88 11.16
N PRO A 86 1.00 -7.73 12.08
CA PRO A 86 2.13 -8.64 12.18
C PRO A 86 1.69 -10.01 12.70
N GLY A 87 2.55 -11.02 12.52
CA GLY A 87 2.29 -12.37 13.03
C GLY A 87 2.44 -12.49 14.55
N ASP A 88 3.17 -11.56 15.17
CA ASP A 88 3.43 -11.48 16.62
C ASP A 88 3.60 -10.04 17.07
N ASP A 89 3.72 -9.82 18.38
CA ASP A 89 3.88 -8.48 18.99
C ASP A 89 5.35 -8.00 19.07
N GLY A 90 6.30 -8.83 18.67
CA GLY A 90 7.74 -8.58 18.81
C GLY A 90 8.34 -7.68 17.72
N GLN A 91 7.59 -6.74 17.15
CA GLN A 91 8.07 -5.90 16.07
C GLN A 91 8.85 -4.68 16.59
N GLU A 92 9.99 -4.40 15.95
CA GLU A 92 10.77 -3.21 16.25
C GLU A 92 10.11 -1.94 15.71
N ILE A 93 10.14 -0.88 16.52
CA ILE A 93 9.72 0.46 16.11
C ILE A 93 10.79 1.49 16.51
N ALA A 94 11.02 2.50 15.69
CA ALA A 94 12.06 3.50 15.90
C ALA A 94 11.66 4.54 16.97
N VAL A 95 11.53 4.12 18.24
CA VAL A 95 11.03 4.94 19.37
C VAL A 95 11.83 6.23 19.54
N LYS A 96 13.17 6.18 19.46
CA LYS A 96 14.01 7.38 19.52
C LYS A 96 13.65 8.39 18.42
N SER A 97 13.42 7.92 17.19
CA SER A 97 13.01 8.79 16.08
C SER A 97 11.63 9.39 16.32
N MET A 98 10.67 8.63 16.88
CA MET A 98 9.36 9.13 17.24
C MET A 98 9.44 10.30 18.22
N ILE A 99 10.19 10.13 19.31
CA ILE A 99 10.33 11.14 20.36
C ILE A 99 11.03 12.39 19.82
N MET A 100 12.21 12.20 19.21
CA MET A 100 13.06 13.31 18.76
C MET A 100 12.41 14.12 17.61
N ASN A 101 11.56 13.51 16.82
CA ASN A 101 10.89 14.16 15.70
C ASN A 101 9.40 14.41 15.95
N GLN A 102 8.88 14.12 17.16
CA GLN A 102 7.46 14.30 17.50
C GLN A 102 6.51 13.61 16.49
N ILE A 103 6.85 12.38 16.08
CA ILE A 103 6.05 11.60 15.13
C ILE A 103 4.89 10.94 15.85
N THR A 104 3.68 11.06 15.29
CA THR A 104 2.50 10.37 15.79
C THR A 104 2.31 9.05 15.05
N VAL A 105 2.14 7.95 15.78
CA VAL A 105 1.86 6.62 15.21
C VAL A 105 0.46 6.20 15.57
N HIS A 106 -0.31 5.77 14.57
CA HIS A 106 -1.69 5.33 14.70
C HIS A 106 -1.82 3.86 14.31
N GLY A 107 -2.31 3.03 15.21
CA GLY A 107 -2.78 1.69 14.87
C GLY A 107 -4.15 1.80 14.18
N VAL A 108 -4.29 1.17 13.03
CA VAL A 108 -5.52 1.18 12.24
C VAL A 108 -6.01 -0.26 12.07
N ARG A 109 -7.26 -0.50 12.44
CA ARG A 109 -7.87 -1.81 12.26
C ARG A 109 -9.11 -1.74 11.39
N ALA A 110 -9.14 -2.60 10.36
CA ALA A 110 -10.26 -2.78 9.46
C ALA A 110 -10.68 -1.49 8.74
N ASN A 111 -11.93 -1.40 8.35
CA ASN A 111 -12.49 -0.28 7.59
C ASN A 111 -13.85 0.16 8.17
N PRO A 112 -13.92 0.58 9.45
CA PRO A 112 -15.19 0.90 10.07
C PRO A 112 -15.87 2.04 9.31
N ASN A 113 -17.06 1.74 8.77
CA ASN A 113 -17.93 2.69 8.05
C ASN A 113 -17.33 3.38 6.82
N CYS A 114 -16.18 2.93 6.30
CA CYS A 114 -15.53 3.55 5.15
C CYS A 114 -16.09 3.09 3.79
N SER A 115 -16.78 1.95 3.72
CA SER A 115 -17.21 1.34 2.45
C SER A 115 -18.11 2.27 1.63
N ARG A 116 -19.09 2.91 2.25
CA ARG A 116 -19.98 3.86 1.56
C ARG A 116 -19.21 5.03 0.94
N THR A 117 -18.27 5.61 1.69
CA THR A 117 -17.43 6.72 1.19
C THR A 117 -16.58 6.27 0.01
N VAL A 118 -15.97 5.09 0.10
CA VAL A 118 -15.14 4.56 -1.00
C VAL A 118 -15.98 4.28 -2.25
N LEU A 119 -17.15 3.66 -2.10
CA LEU A 119 -18.07 3.41 -3.21
C LEU A 119 -18.55 4.71 -3.88
N ASN A 120 -18.85 5.75 -3.10
CA ASN A 120 -19.20 7.05 -3.64
C ASN A 120 -18.04 7.68 -4.44
N LEU A 121 -16.80 7.58 -3.94
CA LEU A 121 -15.64 8.09 -4.68
C LEU A 121 -15.40 7.30 -5.97
N MET A 122 -15.64 6.00 -5.94
CA MET A 122 -15.55 5.16 -7.15
C MET A 122 -16.65 5.50 -8.16
N SER A 123 -17.89 5.67 -7.72
CA SER A 123 -19.02 6.04 -8.61
C SER A 123 -18.85 7.41 -9.26
N GLN A 124 -18.14 8.33 -8.60
CA GLN A 124 -17.78 9.65 -9.12
C GLN A 124 -16.54 9.64 -10.01
N GLY A 125 -15.90 8.48 -10.19
CA GLY A 125 -14.65 8.37 -10.95
C GLY A 125 -13.41 8.96 -10.25
N ALA A 126 -13.52 9.40 -9.00
CA ALA A 126 -12.40 9.94 -8.24
C ALA A 126 -11.36 8.85 -7.86
N VAL A 127 -11.80 7.61 -7.76
CA VAL A 127 -10.95 6.44 -7.52
C VAL A 127 -11.34 5.34 -8.50
N ASP A 128 -10.40 4.86 -9.30
CA ASP A 128 -10.58 3.70 -10.17
C ASP A 128 -9.67 2.55 -9.73
N ALA A 129 -10.25 1.52 -9.13
CA ALA A 129 -9.53 0.35 -8.64
C ALA A 129 -9.43 -0.80 -9.66
N ARG A 130 -10.05 -0.71 -10.84
CA ARG A 130 -10.08 -1.79 -11.85
C ARG A 130 -8.68 -2.20 -12.29
N GLY A 131 -7.78 -1.24 -12.48
CA GLY A 131 -6.39 -1.51 -12.83
C GLY A 131 -5.57 -2.25 -11.76
N MET A 132 -6.12 -2.50 -10.57
CA MET A 132 -5.49 -3.37 -9.56
C MET A 132 -5.82 -4.86 -9.77
N ILE A 133 -6.91 -5.18 -10.46
CA ILE A 133 -7.33 -6.56 -10.73
C ILE A 133 -6.40 -7.09 -11.83
N THR A 134 -5.54 -8.03 -11.46
CA THR A 134 -4.56 -8.61 -12.38
C THR A 134 -4.96 -9.98 -12.90
N HIS A 135 -5.75 -10.70 -12.12
CA HIS A 135 -6.19 -12.06 -12.45
C HIS A 135 -7.64 -12.25 -12.02
N THR A 136 -8.38 -13.00 -12.83
CA THR A 136 -9.73 -13.43 -12.55
C THR A 136 -9.85 -14.94 -12.77
N PHE A 137 -10.61 -15.60 -11.90
CA PHE A 137 -10.83 -17.05 -11.99
C PHE A 137 -12.30 -17.36 -11.74
N PRO A 138 -12.85 -18.39 -12.39
CA PRO A 138 -14.12 -18.96 -12.01
C PRO A 138 -13.99 -19.72 -10.67
N ILE A 139 -15.10 -20.02 -10.01
CA ILE A 139 -15.11 -20.62 -8.67
C ILE A 139 -14.50 -22.03 -8.66
N ASP A 140 -14.64 -22.79 -9.70
CA ASP A 140 -14.09 -24.15 -9.86
C ASP A 140 -12.55 -24.17 -9.92
N MET A 141 -11.93 -23.02 -10.25
CA MET A 141 -10.47 -22.82 -10.23
C MET A 141 -9.96 -22.15 -8.94
N ILE A 142 -10.70 -22.23 -7.84
CA ILE A 142 -10.36 -21.54 -6.59
C ILE A 142 -8.96 -21.88 -6.05
N HIS A 143 -8.53 -23.14 -6.20
CA HIS A 143 -7.19 -23.58 -5.76
C HIS A 143 -6.09 -22.89 -6.55
N GLU A 144 -6.26 -22.74 -7.86
CA GLU A 144 -5.32 -22.06 -8.74
C GLU A 144 -5.29 -20.55 -8.44
N ALA A 145 -6.46 -19.95 -8.16
CA ALA A 145 -6.57 -18.57 -7.76
C ALA A 145 -5.79 -18.28 -6.47
N PHE A 146 -5.91 -19.14 -5.46
CA PHE A 146 -5.13 -19.03 -4.23
C PHE A 146 -3.64 -19.24 -4.47
N ASP A 147 -3.26 -20.23 -5.26
CA ASP A 147 -1.87 -20.50 -5.59
C ASP A 147 -1.24 -19.32 -6.35
N THR A 148 -1.97 -18.75 -7.30
CA THR A 148 -1.56 -17.54 -8.04
C THR A 148 -1.36 -16.34 -7.09
N PHE A 149 -2.28 -16.14 -6.15
CA PHE A 149 -2.19 -15.03 -5.21
C PHE A 149 -1.06 -15.21 -4.19
N ILE A 150 -0.92 -16.40 -3.61
CA ILE A 150 0.08 -16.68 -2.57
C ILE A 150 1.49 -16.62 -3.16
N ASN A 151 1.70 -17.29 -4.28
CA ASN A 151 3.01 -17.39 -4.93
C ASN A 151 3.31 -16.22 -5.87
N ARG A 152 2.42 -15.24 -5.98
CA ARG A 152 2.58 -14.04 -6.83
C ARG A 152 2.90 -14.39 -8.28
N LYS A 153 2.28 -15.44 -8.81
CA LYS A 153 2.49 -15.88 -10.19
C LYS A 153 2.07 -14.77 -11.16
N ASP A 154 2.81 -14.62 -12.22
CA ASP A 154 2.56 -13.69 -13.32
C ASP A 154 2.26 -12.25 -12.88
N GLY A 155 2.90 -11.82 -11.78
CA GLY A 155 2.74 -10.46 -11.25
C GLY A 155 1.44 -10.22 -10.50
N ALA A 156 0.82 -11.25 -9.94
CA ALA A 156 -0.46 -11.15 -9.24
C ALA A 156 -0.46 -10.09 -8.11
N VAL A 157 -1.30 -9.08 -8.25
CA VAL A 157 -1.54 -8.03 -7.26
C VAL A 157 -2.90 -8.24 -6.58
N LYS A 158 -3.97 -8.31 -7.36
CA LYS A 158 -5.32 -8.62 -6.91
C LYS A 158 -5.90 -9.73 -7.77
N VAL A 159 -6.31 -10.79 -7.11
CA VAL A 159 -7.02 -11.92 -7.73
C VAL A 159 -8.49 -11.84 -7.35
N VAL A 160 -9.37 -11.97 -8.31
CA VAL A 160 -10.83 -11.93 -8.14
C VAL A 160 -11.41 -13.26 -8.59
N ILE A 161 -12.42 -13.75 -7.88
CA ILE A 161 -13.17 -14.96 -8.23
C ILE A 161 -14.57 -14.57 -8.67
N HIS A 162 -15.01 -15.07 -9.81
CA HIS A 162 -16.35 -14.93 -10.33
C HIS A 162 -17.16 -16.19 -10.03
N PRO A 163 -18.02 -16.19 -8.99
CA PRO A 163 -18.73 -17.38 -8.55
C PRO A 163 -19.78 -17.87 -9.55
N ASN A 164 -20.29 -16.98 -10.39
CA ASN A 164 -21.36 -17.26 -11.37
C ASN A 164 -20.88 -17.20 -12.82
N GLY A 165 -19.58 -17.35 -13.06
CA GLY A 165 -18.97 -17.10 -14.37
C GLY A 165 -18.72 -15.60 -14.63
N GLU A 166 -18.06 -15.29 -15.75
CA GLU A 166 -17.89 -13.88 -16.14
C GLU A 166 -19.24 -13.31 -16.52
N GLU A 167 -19.66 -12.23 -15.84
CA GLU A 167 -20.77 -11.41 -16.34
C GLU A 167 -20.32 -10.84 -17.69
N GLN A 168 -21.00 -11.26 -18.77
CA GLN A 168 -20.87 -10.55 -20.04
C GLN A 168 -21.41 -9.15 -19.80
N GLU A 169 -20.51 -8.15 -19.85
CA GLU A 169 -20.93 -6.74 -19.87
C GLU A 169 -21.94 -6.57 -21.00
N LYS A 170 -23.19 -6.26 -20.61
CA LYS A 170 -24.25 -5.86 -21.52
C LYS A 170 -24.20 -4.37 -21.78
#